data_8d7e30c9bcf02e39c5a12006adfb25aa
#
_entry.id   8d7e30c9bcf02e39c5a12006adfb25aa
#
_cell.length_a   1.000
_cell.length_b   1.000
_cell.length_c   1.000
_cell.angle_alpha   90.00
_cell.angle_beta   90.00
_cell.angle_gamma   90.00
#
_symmetry.space_group_name_H-M   'P 1'
#
loop_
_entity.id
_entity.type
_entity.pdbx_description
1 polymer ?
#
loop_
_entity_poly.entity_id
_entity_poly.type
_entity_poly.pdbx_seq_one_letter_code
_entity_poly.pdbx_strand_id
1 'polypeptide(L)'
;LLHLPAIAHELGIEITGDTFDRLHRGARYLLDVRPAGRWPAECFYYAGGVPAIMEEIKDHLHLDVMTVTGKTLGENLAELKQNGFYERCESWLAQFNERYGCHITRQDIIRPYDQAIGVDGSIAVLKGNLAPEGAVIKHTACPKEMYQAVLRARPFDSEEECLAASPMKGAYLDYSAR
;
A
#
# COMPACT_ATOMS: atom_id res chain seq x y z
N LEU A 1 -8.69 4.70 2.88
CA LEU A 1 -9.55 4.69 4.06
C LEU A 1 -10.71 5.69 4.00
N LEU A 2 -10.63 6.79 3.28
CA LEU A 2 -11.72 7.77 3.15
C LEU A 2 -12.63 7.45 1.96
N HIS A 3 -12.07 7.17 0.78
CA HIS A 3 -12.83 7.03 -0.46
C HIS A 3 -13.68 5.76 -0.49
N LEU A 4 -13.17 4.61 -0.04
CA LEU A 4 -13.95 3.38 -0.04
C LEU A 4 -15.16 3.44 0.90
N PRO A 5 -15.06 3.93 2.15
CA PRO A 5 -16.22 4.18 2.99
C PRO A 5 -17.22 5.16 2.39
N ALA A 6 -16.75 6.24 1.73
CA ALA A 6 -17.62 7.21 1.08
C ALA A 6 -18.43 6.58 -0.07
N ILE A 7 -17.80 5.79 -0.93
CA ILE A 7 -18.48 5.06 -2.02
C ILE A 7 -19.47 4.04 -1.44
N ALA A 8 -19.07 3.29 -0.40
CA ALA A 8 -19.91 2.31 0.25
C ALA A 8 -21.16 2.96 0.90
N HIS A 9 -20.99 4.14 1.50
CA HIS A 9 -22.08 4.91 2.12
C HIS A 9 -23.18 5.25 1.10
N GLU A 10 -22.81 5.67 -0.12
CA GLU A 10 -23.78 5.94 -1.21
C GLU A 10 -24.59 4.70 -1.61
N LEU A 11 -24.05 3.52 -1.34
CA LEU A 11 -24.71 2.23 -1.60
C LEU A 11 -25.43 1.65 -0.37
N GLY A 12 -25.46 2.38 0.75
CA GLY A 12 -26.02 1.89 2.00
C GLY A 12 -25.19 0.79 2.68
N ILE A 13 -23.91 0.68 2.32
CA ILE A 13 -22.97 -0.31 2.87
C ILE A 13 -22.10 0.37 3.92
N GLU A 14 -22.08 -0.17 5.14
CA GLU A 14 -21.22 0.34 6.21
C GLU A 14 -19.82 -0.27 6.13
N ILE A 15 -18.80 0.58 5.96
CA ILE A 15 -17.38 0.24 6.06
C ILE A 15 -16.72 1.15 7.09
N THR A 16 -16.28 0.57 8.19
CA THR A 16 -15.63 1.27 9.31
C THR A 16 -14.13 0.99 9.38
N GLY A 17 -13.42 1.67 10.29
CA GLY A 17 -12.03 1.37 10.63
C GLY A 17 -11.84 -0.08 11.08
N ASP A 18 -12.79 -0.66 11.81
CA ASP A 18 -12.75 -2.06 12.26
C ASP A 18 -12.83 -3.06 11.09
N THR A 19 -13.54 -2.70 10.02
CA THR A 19 -13.57 -3.49 8.78
C THR A 19 -12.18 -3.55 8.16
N PHE A 20 -11.49 -2.42 8.08
CA PHE A 20 -10.12 -2.36 7.57
C PHE A 20 -9.14 -3.12 8.47
N ASP A 21 -9.21 -2.96 9.79
CA ASP A 21 -8.33 -3.66 10.73
C ASP A 21 -8.48 -5.19 10.61
N ARG A 22 -9.71 -5.68 10.52
CA ARG A 22 -9.99 -7.10 10.37
C ARG A 22 -9.43 -7.66 9.05
N LEU A 23 -9.66 -6.97 7.94
CA LEU A 23 -9.22 -7.43 6.61
C LEU A 23 -7.69 -7.33 6.48
N HIS A 24 -7.09 -6.29 7.04
CA HIS A 24 -5.65 -6.09 7.07
C HIS A 24 -4.91 -7.25 7.73
N ARG A 25 -5.39 -7.76 8.86
CA ARG A 25 -4.75 -8.85 9.61
C ARG A 25 -4.69 -10.16 8.84
N GLY A 26 -5.56 -10.37 7.85
CA GLY A 26 -5.55 -11.52 6.98
C GLY A 26 -4.80 -11.32 5.65
N ALA A 27 -4.36 -10.10 5.37
CA ALA A 27 -3.69 -9.78 4.11
C ALA A 27 -2.18 -10.05 4.18
N ARG A 28 -1.56 -10.27 3.01
CA ARG A 28 -0.11 -10.36 2.89
C ARG A 28 0.44 -9.12 2.22
N TYR A 29 1.62 -8.70 2.66
CA TYR A 29 2.34 -7.56 2.12
C TYR A 29 3.33 -8.03 1.06
N LEU A 30 3.05 -7.71 -0.21
CA LEU A 30 3.81 -8.22 -1.37
C LEU A 30 4.69 -7.17 -2.05
N LEU A 31 4.39 -5.88 -1.87
CA LEU A 31 4.94 -4.82 -2.70
C LEU A 31 6.13 -4.10 -2.04
N ASP A 32 7.34 -4.27 -2.59
CA ASP A 32 8.58 -3.65 -2.10
C ASP A 32 8.81 -2.27 -2.75
N VAL A 33 7.86 -1.34 -2.56
CA VAL A 33 7.85 0.00 -3.17
C VAL A 33 7.83 1.09 -2.10
N ARG A 34 8.53 2.19 -2.37
CA ARG A 34 8.57 3.37 -1.48
C ARG A 34 7.14 3.89 -1.17
N PRO A 35 6.90 4.40 0.05
CA PRO A 35 7.88 4.73 1.10
C PRO A 35 8.27 3.56 2.01
N ALA A 36 7.54 2.45 2.03
CA ALA A 36 7.81 1.33 2.91
C ALA A 36 8.85 0.34 2.37
N GLY A 37 9.05 0.32 1.05
CA GLY A 37 9.98 -0.57 0.36
C GLY A 37 11.13 0.18 -0.32
N ARG A 38 11.87 -0.55 -1.14
CA ARG A 38 13.13 -0.08 -1.76
C ARG A 38 12.90 0.67 -3.08
N TRP A 39 11.96 0.23 -3.90
CA TRP A 39 11.85 0.62 -5.28
C TRP A 39 10.91 1.81 -5.49
N PRO A 40 11.16 2.69 -6.47
CA PRO A 40 10.24 3.75 -6.81
C PRO A 40 8.95 3.20 -7.48
N ALA A 41 7.88 4.00 -7.48
CA ALA A 41 6.60 3.62 -8.08
C ALA A 41 6.69 3.32 -9.59
N GLU A 42 7.67 3.90 -10.28
CA GLU A 42 7.98 3.61 -11.68
C GLU A 42 8.31 2.13 -11.88
N CYS A 43 9.14 1.55 -11.01
CA CYS A 43 9.47 0.11 -11.05
C CYS A 43 8.23 -0.76 -10.84
N PHE A 44 7.29 -0.34 -9.98
CA PHE A 44 6.03 -1.05 -9.81
C PHE A 44 5.23 -1.11 -11.11
N TYR A 45 5.15 -0.02 -11.86
CA TYR A 45 4.51 0.01 -13.17
C TYR A 45 5.18 -0.98 -14.14
N TYR A 46 6.52 -0.98 -14.20
CA TYR A 46 7.29 -1.91 -15.05
C TYR A 46 7.20 -3.37 -14.59
N ALA A 47 6.90 -3.61 -13.33
CA ALA A 47 6.63 -4.96 -12.82
C ALA A 47 5.21 -5.48 -13.17
N GLY A 48 4.40 -4.69 -13.89
CA GLY A 48 3.04 -5.02 -14.29
C GLY A 48 1.95 -4.37 -13.45
N GLY A 49 2.33 -3.53 -12.47
CA GLY A 49 1.40 -2.69 -11.70
C GLY A 49 0.34 -3.46 -10.93
N VAL A 50 -0.82 -2.83 -10.78
CA VAL A 50 -1.98 -3.44 -10.08
C VAL A 50 -2.44 -4.76 -10.71
N PRO A 51 -2.52 -4.91 -12.04
CA PRO A 51 -2.86 -6.21 -12.65
C PRO A 51 -1.93 -7.34 -12.22
N ALA A 52 -0.64 -7.06 -12.08
CA ALA A 52 0.32 -8.08 -11.64
C ALA A 52 0.11 -8.49 -10.17
N ILE A 53 -0.26 -7.55 -9.28
CA ILE A 53 -0.66 -7.90 -7.91
C ILE A 53 -1.94 -8.74 -7.93
N MET A 54 -2.93 -8.37 -8.73
CA MET A 54 -4.19 -9.13 -8.85
C MET A 54 -3.95 -10.56 -9.31
N GLU A 55 -2.97 -10.80 -10.18
CA GLU A 55 -2.57 -12.15 -10.57
C GLU A 55 -1.96 -12.95 -9.40
N GLU A 56 -1.14 -12.31 -8.56
CA GLU A 56 -0.55 -12.97 -7.38
C GLU A 56 -1.59 -13.33 -6.31
N ILE A 57 -2.65 -12.53 -6.19
CA ILE A 57 -3.70 -12.72 -5.18
C ILE A 57 -5.02 -13.21 -5.78
N LYS A 58 -5.04 -13.71 -7.01
CA LYS A 58 -6.26 -14.05 -7.75
C LYS A 58 -7.19 -15.03 -7.01
N ASP A 59 -6.63 -15.95 -6.22
CA ASP A 59 -7.40 -16.92 -5.44
C ASP A 59 -8.16 -16.27 -4.25
N HIS A 60 -7.85 -14.99 -3.96
CA HIS A 60 -8.53 -14.16 -2.96
C HIS A 60 -9.46 -13.11 -3.59
N LEU A 61 -9.61 -13.11 -4.92
CA LEU A 61 -10.42 -12.13 -5.65
C LEU A 61 -11.70 -12.77 -6.19
N HIS A 62 -12.77 -12.00 -6.24
CA HIS A 62 -14.00 -12.35 -6.93
C HIS A 62 -13.82 -12.08 -8.44
N LEU A 63 -13.34 -13.07 -9.17
CA LEU A 63 -13.00 -12.92 -10.60
C LEU A 63 -14.23 -12.83 -11.51
N ASP A 64 -15.39 -13.21 -11.02
CA ASP A 64 -16.68 -13.21 -11.71
C ASP A 64 -17.43 -11.87 -11.64
N VAL A 65 -16.92 -10.89 -10.83
CA VAL A 65 -17.56 -9.57 -10.73
C VAL A 65 -17.42 -8.78 -12.02
N MET A 66 -18.53 -8.15 -12.43
CA MET A 66 -18.58 -7.28 -13.60
C MET A 66 -17.82 -5.99 -13.36
N THR A 67 -17.05 -5.54 -14.33
CA THR A 67 -16.28 -4.32 -14.29
C THR A 67 -16.84 -3.27 -15.27
N VAL A 68 -16.30 -2.05 -15.21
CA VAL A 68 -16.69 -0.94 -16.10
C VAL A 68 -16.39 -1.20 -17.58
N THR A 69 -15.56 -2.19 -17.90
CA THR A 69 -15.25 -2.58 -19.29
C THR A 69 -16.38 -3.40 -19.93
N GLY A 70 -17.40 -3.80 -19.17
CA GLY A 70 -18.42 -4.75 -19.62
C GLY A 70 -17.95 -6.20 -19.62
N LYS A 71 -16.78 -6.48 -19.05
CA LYS A 71 -16.20 -7.80 -18.85
C LYS A 71 -16.03 -8.07 -17.36
N THR A 72 -15.92 -9.32 -16.96
CA THR A 72 -15.57 -9.68 -15.60
C THR A 72 -14.12 -9.33 -15.28
N LEU A 73 -13.76 -9.29 -13.99
CA LEU A 73 -12.39 -9.06 -13.57
C LEU A 73 -11.45 -10.14 -14.13
N GLY A 74 -11.88 -11.42 -14.09
CA GLY A 74 -11.11 -12.53 -14.63
C GLY A 74 -10.87 -12.43 -16.15
N GLU A 75 -11.89 -12.01 -16.92
CA GLU A 75 -11.75 -11.79 -18.37
C GLU A 75 -10.77 -10.65 -18.66
N ASN A 76 -10.81 -9.54 -17.91
CA ASN A 76 -9.86 -8.44 -18.05
C ASN A 76 -8.41 -8.88 -17.76
N LEU A 77 -8.19 -9.66 -16.71
CA LEU A 77 -6.84 -10.19 -16.40
C LEU A 77 -6.36 -11.17 -17.48
N ALA A 78 -7.24 -12.03 -17.99
CA ALA A 78 -6.90 -12.93 -19.09
C ALA A 78 -6.54 -12.18 -20.38
N GLU A 79 -7.27 -11.11 -20.71
CA GLU A 79 -6.99 -10.27 -21.87
C GLU A 79 -5.61 -9.60 -21.77
N LEU A 80 -5.21 -9.13 -20.58
CA LEU A 80 -3.88 -8.53 -20.37
C LEU A 80 -2.75 -9.54 -20.62
N LYS A 81 -2.95 -10.82 -20.32
CA LYS A 81 -2.00 -11.87 -20.68
C LYS A 81 -1.92 -12.09 -22.19
N GLN A 82 -3.07 -12.08 -22.86
CA GLN A 82 -3.15 -12.40 -24.29
C GLN A 82 -2.67 -11.25 -25.19
N ASN A 83 -2.80 -9.99 -24.75
CA ASN A 83 -2.48 -8.80 -25.55
C ASN A 83 -1.01 -8.34 -25.42
N GLY A 84 -0.15 -9.12 -24.77
CA GLY A 84 1.27 -8.81 -24.59
C GLY A 84 1.56 -7.71 -23.57
N PHE A 85 0.64 -7.44 -22.63
CA PHE A 85 0.85 -6.42 -21.61
C PHE A 85 2.06 -6.70 -20.72
N TYR A 86 2.22 -7.95 -20.25
CA TYR A 86 3.32 -8.31 -19.36
C TYR A 86 4.67 -8.34 -20.07
N GLU A 87 4.70 -8.76 -21.31
CA GLU A 87 5.90 -8.72 -22.15
C GLU A 87 6.40 -7.28 -22.38
N ARG A 88 5.46 -6.34 -22.57
CA ARG A 88 5.81 -4.90 -22.63
C ARG A 88 6.36 -4.40 -21.30
N CYS A 89 5.76 -4.78 -20.18
CA CYS A 89 6.26 -4.44 -18.85
C CYS A 89 7.69 -4.96 -18.63
N GLU A 90 7.97 -6.20 -18.98
CA GLU A 90 9.30 -6.80 -18.88
C GLU A 90 10.32 -6.05 -19.76
N SER A 91 9.92 -5.64 -20.95
CA SER A 91 10.77 -4.82 -21.84
C SER A 91 11.12 -3.46 -21.20
N TRP A 92 10.16 -2.79 -20.55
CA TRP A 92 10.42 -1.53 -19.85
C TRP A 92 11.29 -1.72 -18.62
N LEU A 93 11.12 -2.81 -17.88
CA LEU A 93 11.98 -3.14 -16.75
C LEU A 93 13.41 -3.44 -17.19
N ALA A 94 13.60 -4.12 -18.34
CA ALA A 94 14.91 -4.35 -18.94
C ALA A 94 15.59 -3.04 -19.34
N GLN A 95 14.87 -2.11 -19.97
CA GLN A 95 15.39 -0.78 -20.32
C GLN A 95 15.76 0.04 -19.06
N PHE A 96 14.96 -0.06 -17.99
CA PHE A 96 15.28 0.56 -16.71
C PHE A 96 16.59 -0.03 -16.15
N ASN A 97 16.74 -1.35 -16.15
CA ASN A 97 17.94 -2.03 -15.68
C ASN A 97 19.19 -1.59 -16.46
N GLU A 98 19.10 -1.53 -17.79
CA GLU A 98 20.19 -1.06 -18.63
C GLU A 98 20.57 0.39 -18.33
N ARG A 99 19.57 1.28 -18.24
CA ARG A 99 19.76 2.71 -17.99
C ARG A 99 20.44 3.01 -16.65
N TYR A 100 20.11 2.25 -15.60
CA TYR A 100 20.59 2.50 -14.24
C TYR A 100 21.63 1.49 -13.74
N GLY A 101 22.07 0.55 -14.61
CA GLY A 101 23.07 -0.46 -14.27
C GLY A 101 22.65 -1.38 -13.13
N CYS A 102 21.35 -1.73 -13.06
CA CYS A 102 20.81 -2.62 -12.04
C CYS A 102 20.25 -3.91 -12.67
N HIS A 103 19.91 -4.89 -11.83
CA HIS A 103 19.44 -6.21 -12.26
C HIS A 103 18.20 -6.62 -11.44
N ILE A 104 17.17 -5.74 -11.41
CA ILE A 104 15.93 -6.05 -10.72
C ILE A 104 15.00 -6.84 -11.63
N THR A 105 14.29 -7.77 -11.01
CA THR A 105 13.23 -8.57 -11.62
C THR A 105 11.86 -8.13 -11.13
N ARG A 106 10.81 -8.58 -11.79
CA ARG A 106 9.44 -8.39 -11.31
C ARG A 106 9.26 -8.85 -9.86
N GLN A 107 9.85 -10.00 -9.50
CA GLN A 107 9.73 -10.60 -8.18
C GLN A 107 10.48 -9.83 -7.08
N ASP A 108 11.46 -9.01 -7.43
CA ASP A 108 12.10 -8.10 -6.48
C ASP A 108 11.18 -6.93 -6.07
N ILE A 109 10.18 -6.63 -6.90
CA ILE A 109 9.25 -5.50 -6.72
C ILE A 109 7.90 -6.00 -6.19
N ILE A 110 7.35 -7.04 -6.83
CA ILE A 110 6.10 -7.71 -6.45
C ILE A 110 6.45 -9.14 -6.06
N ARG A 111 6.45 -9.42 -4.77
CA ARG A 111 6.76 -10.76 -4.25
C ARG A 111 5.64 -11.74 -4.60
N PRO A 112 5.98 -13.02 -4.88
CA PRO A 112 4.99 -14.08 -4.90
C PRO A 112 4.22 -14.17 -3.58
N TYR A 113 2.98 -14.58 -3.63
CA TYR A 113 2.09 -14.61 -2.46
C TYR A 113 2.65 -15.49 -1.32
N ASP A 114 3.28 -16.61 -1.64
CA ASP A 114 3.90 -17.54 -0.68
C ASP A 114 5.23 -17.00 -0.09
N GLN A 115 5.86 -16.01 -0.76
CA GLN A 115 7.11 -15.36 -0.38
C GLN A 115 6.90 -13.89 0.01
N ALA A 116 5.76 -13.57 0.59
CA ALA A 116 5.39 -12.22 1.00
C ALA A 116 6.45 -11.57 1.88
N ILE A 117 6.55 -10.24 1.81
CA ILE A 117 7.46 -9.44 2.67
C ILE A 117 6.99 -9.47 4.11
N GLY A 118 5.69 -9.53 4.34
CA GLY A 118 5.08 -9.59 5.65
C GLY A 118 3.71 -10.26 5.62
N VAL A 119 3.22 -10.63 6.81
CA VAL A 119 1.99 -11.41 7.01
C VAL A 119 0.75 -10.54 7.19
N ASP A 120 0.92 -9.25 7.49
CA ASP A 120 -0.17 -8.29 7.64
C ASP A 120 -0.13 -7.27 6.49
N GLY A 121 -1.25 -6.62 6.21
CA GLY A 121 -1.30 -5.51 5.27
C GLY A 121 -0.51 -4.29 5.78
N SER A 122 -0.49 -3.20 5.03
CA SER A 122 0.40 -2.06 5.34
C SER A 122 -0.21 -1.00 6.25
N ILE A 123 -1.52 -1.06 6.51
CA ILE A 123 -2.25 -0.07 7.30
C ILE A 123 -2.83 -0.73 8.54
N ALA A 124 -2.54 -0.19 9.71
CA ALA A 124 -3.16 -0.61 10.96
C ALA A 124 -4.08 0.48 11.52
N VAL A 125 -5.19 0.06 12.11
CA VAL A 125 -6.11 0.94 12.86
C VAL A 125 -5.77 0.82 14.33
N LEU A 126 -5.35 1.93 14.93
CA LEU A 126 -5.01 2.03 16.35
C LEU A 126 -6.20 2.56 17.14
N LYS A 127 -6.42 2.01 18.32
CA LYS A 127 -7.43 2.50 19.28
C LYS A 127 -6.82 2.66 20.65
N GLY A 128 -7.21 3.69 21.35
CA GLY A 128 -6.76 3.98 22.70
C GLY A 128 -7.43 5.22 23.28
N ASN A 129 -7.01 5.62 24.47
CA ASN A 129 -7.57 6.77 25.15
C ASN A 129 -7.32 8.12 24.45
N LEU A 130 -6.27 8.21 23.63
CA LEU A 130 -5.99 9.40 22.80
C LEU A 130 -6.80 9.43 21.51
N ALA A 131 -7.20 8.28 21.00
CA ALA A 131 -7.97 8.13 19.77
C ALA A 131 -9.01 7.01 19.94
N PRO A 132 -10.06 7.22 20.74
CA PRO A 132 -11.05 6.17 21.04
C PRO A 132 -11.82 5.71 19.80
N GLU A 133 -12.05 6.60 18.86
CA GLU A 133 -12.70 6.29 17.57
C GLU A 133 -11.75 5.71 16.53
N GLY A 134 -10.44 5.71 16.80
CA GLY A 134 -9.39 5.15 15.96
C GLY A 134 -8.47 6.18 15.35
N ALA A 135 -7.26 5.75 15.09
CA ALA A 135 -6.25 6.44 14.29
C ALA A 135 -5.63 5.45 13.31
N VAL A 136 -5.00 5.95 12.28
CA VAL A 136 -4.43 5.11 11.21
C VAL A 136 -2.93 5.29 11.14
N ILE A 137 -2.22 4.19 11.05
CA ILE A 137 -0.77 4.18 10.81
C ILE A 137 -0.43 3.28 9.63
N LYS A 138 0.52 3.72 8.82
CA LYS A 138 1.20 2.87 7.85
C LYS A 138 2.33 2.11 8.56
N HIS A 139 1.98 1.02 9.24
CA HIS A 139 2.93 0.33 10.13
C HIS A 139 4.14 -0.26 9.39
N THR A 140 4.01 -0.64 8.12
CA THR A 140 5.14 -1.16 7.33
C THR A 140 6.22 -0.10 7.06
N ALA A 141 5.90 1.19 7.21
CA ALA A 141 6.87 2.29 7.13
C ALA A 141 7.34 2.78 8.52
N CYS A 142 6.78 2.23 9.59
CA CYS A 142 7.16 2.56 10.95
C CYS A 142 8.37 1.72 11.38
N PRO A 143 9.41 2.31 12.01
CA PRO A 143 10.51 1.56 12.59
C PRO A 143 10.01 0.54 13.61
N LYS A 144 10.56 -0.68 13.58
CA LYS A 144 10.09 -1.80 14.43
C LYS A 144 10.22 -1.49 15.94
N GLU A 145 11.22 -0.73 16.32
CA GLU A 145 11.43 -0.26 17.69
C GLU A 145 10.32 0.63 18.21
N MET A 146 9.55 1.25 17.33
CA MET A 146 8.41 2.11 17.68
C MET A 146 7.14 1.33 18.02
N TYR A 147 7.03 0.06 17.65
CA TYR A 147 5.81 -0.73 17.85
C TYR A 147 5.47 -0.96 19.32
N GLN A 148 6.47 -1.00 20.18
CA GLN A 148 6.32 -1.19 21.62
C GLN A 148 6.90 -0.03 22.43
N ALA A 149 7.22 1.07 21.75
CA ALA A 149 7.83 2.22 22.41
C ALA A 149 6.83 2.93 23.33
N VAL A 150 7.27 3.24 24.53
CA VAL A 150 6.57 4.13 25.46
C VAL A 150 7.34 5.44 25.48
N LEU A 151 6.78 6.47 24.89
CA LEU A 151 7.44 7.76 24.67
C LEU A 151 6.74 8.86 25.45
N ARG A 152 7.52 9.90 25.81
CA ARG A 152 6.94 11.14 26.34
C ARG A 152 6.36 11.94 25.20
N ALA A 153 5.10 12.34 25.30
CA ALA A 153 4.45 13.24 24.37
C ALA A 153 4.32 14.63 25.01
N ARG A 154 4.60 15.66 24.22
CA ARG A 154 4.31 17.06 24.57
C ARG A 154 3.13 17.53 23.74
N PRO A 155 1.99 17.85 24.36
CA PRO A 155 0.85 18.41 23.64
C PRO A 155 1.11 19.88 23.30
N PHE A 156 0.48 20.35 22.23
CA PHE A 156 0.47 21.73 21.77
C PHE A 156 -0.96 22.10 21.37
N ASP A 157 -1.32 23.36 21.53
CA ASP A 157 -2.66 23.85 21.20
C ASP A 157 -2.77 24.24 19.70
N SER A 158 -1.62 24.38 19.01
CA SER A 158 -1.59 24.65 17.58
C SER A 158 -0.37 24.01 16.88
N GLU A 159 -0.46 23.91 15.54
CA GLU A 159 0.65 23.46 14.70
C GLU A 159 1.84 24.41 14.77
N GLU A 160 1.57 25.73 14.81
CA GLU A 160 2.59 26.76 14.88
C GLU A 160 3.44 26.64 16.15
N GLU A 161 2.81 26.38 17.28
CA GLU A 161 3.51 26.13 18.54
C GLU A 161 4.37 24.87 18.48
N CYS A 162 3.85 23.79 17.88
CA CYS A 162 4.59 22.57 17.70
C CYS A 162 5.83 22.79 16.82
N LEU A 163 5.67 23.47 15.69
CA LEU A 163 6.76 23.81 14.78
C LEU A 163 7.79 24.73 15.42
N ALA A 164 7.37 25.71 16.21
CA ALA A 164 8.27 26.62 16.91
C ALA A 164 9.12 25.92 17.98
N ALA A 165 8.54 24.91 18.65
CA ALA A 165 9.20 24.13 19.69
C ALA A 165 10.05 22.97 19.16
N SER A 166 9.89 22.59 17.87
CA SER A 166 10.64 21.50 17.27
C SER A 166 12.10 21.89 17.02
N PRO A 167 13.09 21.12 17.52
CA PRO A 167 14.50 21.35 17.21
C PRO A 167 14.86 21.08 15.75
N MET A 168 14.02 20.37 15.01
CA MET A 168 14.25 19.95 13.64
C MET A 168 13.31 20.66 12.66
N LYS A 169 13.46 21.97 12.56
CA LYS A 169 12.73 22.78 11.56
C LYS A 169 13.03 22.27 10.15
N GLY A 170 12.08 21.63 9.51
CA GLY A 170 12.21 21.04 8.17
C GLY A 170 12.01 19.51 8.14
N ALA A 171 12.48 18.76 9.12
CA ALA A 171 12.24 17.33 9.20
C ALA A 171 10.78 17.01 9.55
N TYR A 172 10.06 17.92 10.20
CA TYR A 172 8.67 17.77 10.57
C TYR A 172 7.73 17.83 9.36
N LEU A 173 7.97 18.76 8.44
CA LEU A 173 7.22 18.85 7.17
C LEU A 173 7.43 17.62 6.29
N ASP A 174 8.62 17.05 6.34
CA ASP A 174 8.96 15.79 5.65
C ASP A 174 8.28 14.59 6.28
N TYR A 175 7.95 14.61 7.56
CA TYR A 175 7.30 13.51 8.26
C TYR A 175 5.77 13.50 8.05
N SER A 176 5.14 14.64 7.90
CA SER A 176 3.71 14.76 7.58
C SER A 176 3.41 14.43 6.10
N ALA A 177 4.43 14.52 5.23
CA ALA A 177 4.34 14.21 3.81
C ALA A 177 4.76 12.78 3.45
N ARG A 178 5.14 11.98 4.44
CA ARG A 178 5.58 10.58 4.25
C ARG A 178 4.44 9.64 4.61
#